data_e0adf185c8e8696326d820f8db207e35
#
_entry.id   e0adf185c8e8696326d820f8db207e35
#
_cell.length_a   1.000
_cell.length_b   1.000
_cell.length_c   1.000
_cell.angle_alpha   90.00
_cell.angle_beta   90.00
_cell.angle_gamma   90.00
#
_symmetry.space_group_name_H-M   'P 1'
#
loop_
_entity.id
_entity.type
_entity.pdbx_description
1 polymer ?
#
loop_
_entity_poly.entity_id
_entity_poly.type
_entity_poly.pdbx_seq_one_letter_code
_entity_poly.pdbx_strand_id
1 'polypeptide(L)'
;QDNNEFEKFLRKNANEVNHYEMMADLYDHNHEFGNSTFFRHEKSKIISAYVHKLRKGKIVVNGDNLTTCGNPYALLLYSVGEDFTKDPTLKSENSVIQCYTTRFQHDEHLCAFRNPHNSPNNICYFHNVYSNEMEKYFEFSKNIIAVNNIETDFQARSNGSDHDLIEKIWVGSEETLFKK
;
A
#
# COMPACT_ATOMS: atom_id res chain seq x y z
N GLN A 1 15.62 -10.07 25.20
CA GLN A 1 15.41 -9.61 23.82
C GLN A 1 16.48 -10.21 22.94
N ASP A 2 16.08 -10.95 21.91
CA ASP A 2 16.99 -11.65 21.02
C ASP A 2 17.67 -10.65 20.06
N ASN A 3 19.01 -10.69 20.00
CA ASN A 3 19.76 -9.82 19.10
C ASN A 3 19.53 -10.19 17.62
N ASN A 4 19.22 -11.43 17.32
CA ASN A 4 18.93 -11.89 15.95
C ASN A 4 17.60 -11.30 15.43
N GLU A 5 16.58 -11.18 16.29
CA GLU A 5 15.34 -10.49 15.92
C GLU A 5 15.56 -8.99 15.71
N PHE A 6 16.44 -8.40 16.53
CA PHE A 6 16.81 -7.00 16.37
C PHE A 6 17.61 -6.76 15.07
N GLU A 7 18.49 -7.66 14.68
CA GLU A 7 19.20 -7.59 13.39
C GLU A 7 18.21 -7.65 12.22
N LYS A 8 17.23 -8.57 12.22
CA LYS A 8 16.17 -8.62 11.19
C LYS A 8 15.39 -7.31 11.11
N PHE A 9 15.12 -6.69 12.24
CA PHE A 9 14.48 -5.36 12.29
C PHE A 9 15.37 -4.29 11.64
N LEU A 10 16.67 -4.27 11.93
CA LEU A 10 17.62 -3.33 11.34
C LEU A 10 17.67 -3.46 9.81
N ARG A 11 17.82 -4.69 9.29
CA ARG A 11 17.86 -4.94 7.83
C ARG A 11 16.58 -4.55 7.13
N LYS A 12 15.42 -4.81 7.73
CA LYS A 12 14.13 -4.40 7.17
C LYS A 12 13.97 -2.88 7.06
N ASN A 13 14.63 -2.12 7.93
CA ASN A 13 14.52 -0.66 8.00
C ASN A 13 15.79 0.05 7.51
N ALA A 14 16.79 -0.70 7.05
CA ALA A 14 18.01 -0.15 6.48
C ALA A 14 17.72 0.51 5.13
N ASN A 15 18.40 1.60 4.86
CA ASN A 15 18.57 2.19 3.55
C ASN A 15 20.02 2.67 3.41
N GLU A 16 20.49 2.88 2.20
CA GLU A 16 21.91 3.04 1.84
C GLU A 16 22.69 4.12 2.62
N VAL A 17 22.02 4.94 3.42
CA VAL A 17 22.64 6.08 4.12
C VAL A 17 22.41 6.04 5.63
N ASN A 18 21.81 4.98 6.17
CA ASN A 18 21.42 4.99 7.56
C ASN A 18 22.30 4.04 8.41
N HIS A 19 22.58 4.45 9.63
CA HIS A 19 23.40 3.70 10.57
C HIS A 19 22.84 2.33 10.97
N TYR A 20 21.60 1.99 10.57
CA TYR A 20 21.00 0.67 10.84
C TYR A 20 21.71 -0.43 10.04
N GLU A 21 22.03 -0.15 8.78
CA GLU A 21 22.79 -1.07 7.95
C GLU A 21 24.19 -1.30 8.53
N MET A 22 24.90 -0.23 8.87
CA MET A 22 26.19 -0.32 9.52
C MET A 22 26.14 -1.16 10.82
N MET A 23 25.11 -0.98 11.64
CA MET A 23 24.95 -1.79 12.88
C MET A 23 24.66 -3.26 12.57
N ALA A 24 23.87 -3.53 11.52
CA ALA A 24 23.58 -4.89 11.09
C ALA A 24 24.84 -5.57 10.58
N ASP A 25 25.61 -4.90 9.73
CA ASP A 25 26.85 -5.44 9.16
C ASP A 25 27.94 -5.66 10.21
N LEU A 26 28.09 -4.74 11.17
CA LEU A 26 29.02 -4.93 12.29
C LEU A 26 28.63 -6.11 13.18
N TYR A 27 27.35 -6.31 13.42
CA TYR A 27 26.84 -7.43 14.19
C TYR A 27 27.02 -8.76 13.45
N ASP A 28 26.77 -8.78 12.14
CA ASP A 28 26.94 -9.94 11.28
C ASP A 28 28.42 -10.36 11.17
N HIS A 29 29.32 -9.37 11.07
CA HIS A 29 30.75 -9.59 11.05
C HIS A 29 31.30 -10.12 12.37
N ASN A 30 30.79 -9.64 13.49
CA ASN A 30 31.17 -10.08 14.83
C ASN A 30 30.02 -10.00 15.83
N HIS A 31 29.44 -11.15 16.18
CA HIS A 31 28.32 -11.23 17.14
C HIS A 31 28.67 -10.74 18.55
N GLU A 32 29.95 -10.76 18.94
CA GLU A 32 30.38 -10.16 20.23
C GLU A 32 30.19 -8.65 20.27
N PHE A 33 30.10 -8.00 19.11
CA PHE A 33 29.74 -6.59 18.99
C PHE A 33 28.41 -6.27 19.71
N GLY A 34 27.48 -7.21 19.75
CA GLY A 34 26.21 -7.12 20.48
C GLY A 34 26.37 -6.88 21.99
N ASN A 35 27.54 -7.23 22.55
CA ASN A 35 27.88 -7.01 23.94
C ASN A 35 28.52 -5.64 24.21
N SER A 36 28.87 -4.90 23.16
CA SER A 36 29.48 -3.57 23.30
C SER A 36 28.52 -2.57 23.91
N THR A 37 29.06 -1.61 24.65
CA THR A 37 28.29 -0.50 25.22
C THR A 37 27.61 0.33 24.14
N PHE A 38 28.29 0.52 23.01
CA PHE A 38 27.76 1.25 21.86
C PHE A 38 26.51 0.54 21.30
N PHE A 39 26.60 -0.75 20.98
CA PHE A 39 25.47 -1.50 20.43
C PHE A 39 24.26 -1.48 21.37
N ARG A 40 24.48 -1.72 22.67
CA ARG A 40 23.40 -1.70 23.67
C ARG A 40 22.73 -0.34 23.77
N HIS A 41 23.51 0.74 23.71
CA HIS A 41 22.99 2.10 23.77
C HIS A 41 22.13 2.42 22.53
N GLU A 42 22.63 2.17 21.33
CA GLU A 42 21.90 2.41 20.10
C GLU A 42 20.65 1.52 19.97
N LYS A 43 20.76 0.23 20.35
CA LYS A 43 19.60 -0.67 20.44
C LYS A 43 18.52 -0.11 21.35
N SER A 44 18.88 0.39 22.52
CA SER A 44 17.93 0.99 23.47
C SER A 44 17.25 2.24 22.89
N LYS A 45 17.99 3.11 22.21
CA LYS A 45 17.43 4.29 21.54
C LYS A 45 16.43 3.91 20.45
N ILE A 46 16.80 2.98 19.58
CA ILE A 46 15.97 2.53 18.47
C ILE A 46 14.68 1.90 19.00
N ILE A 47 14.77 1.02 19.99
CA ILE A 47 13.60 0.39 20.62
C ILE A 47 12.71 1.44 21.27
N SER A 48 13.28 2.39 22.00
CA SER A 48 12.51 3.46 22.65
C SER A 48 11.79 4.35 21.63
N ALA A 49 12.45 4.68 20.52
CA ALA A 49 11.85 5.46 19.44
C ALA A 49 10.69 4.67 18.77
N TYR A 50 10.87 3.37 18.57
CA TYR A 50 9.83 2.51 18.00
C TYR A 50 8.61 2.40 18.93
N VAL A 51 8.84 2.12 20.21
CA VAL A 51 7.76 2.08 21.24
C VAL A 51 7.02 3.40 21.31
N HIS A 52 7.74 4.53 21.21
CA HIS A 52 7.11 5.85 21.19
C HIS A 52 6.21 6.06 19.96
N LYS A 53 6.64 5.58 18.76
CA LYS A 53 5.80 5.58 17.56
C LYS A 53 4.55 4.73 17.75
N LEU A 54 4.69 3.50 18.30
CA LEU A 54 3.55 2.63 18.59
C LEU A 54 2.54 3.27 19.54
N ARG A 55 3.02 3.90 20.61
CA ARG A 55 2.15 4.63 21.58
C ARG A 55 1.40 5.78 20.94
N LYS A 56 1.89 6.32 19.84
CA LYS A 56 1.21 7.35 19.02
C LYS A 56 0.29 6.75 17.93
N GLY A 57 0.05 5.46 17.96
CA GLY A 57 -0.76 4.76 16.95
C GLY A 57 -0.08 4.57 15.59
N LYS A 58 1.23 4.85 15.48
CA LYS A 58 1.99 4.63 14.25
C LYS A 58 2.49 3.19 14.20
N ILE A 59 1.66 2.31 13.68
CA ILE A 59 1.99 0.89 13.44
C ILE A 59 2.47 0.68 12.01
N VAL A 60 3.37 -0.28 11.82
CA VAL A 60 3.80 -0.71 10.49
C VAL A 60 2.80 -1.73 9.98
N VAL A 61 2.16 -1.44 8.88
CA VAL A 61 1.22 -2.32 8.18
C VAL A 61 1.71 -2.55 6.74
N ASN A 62 1.29 -3.66 6.14
CA ASN A 62 1.58 -3.92 4.74
C ASN A 62 0.67 -3.06 3.88
N GLY A 63 1.22 -2.01 3.30
CA GLY A 63 0.48 -1.07 2.48
C GLY A 63 1.39 -0.03 1.84
N ASP A 64 0.84 0.72 0.91
CA ASP A 64 1.55 1.77 0.20
C ASP A 64 0.61 2.92 -0.18
N ASN A 65 1.21 4.05 -0.57
CA ASN A 65 0.47 5.17 -1.14
C ASN A 65 0.46 5.05 -2.66
N LEU A 66 -0.71 4.80 -3.21
CA LEU A 66 -0.90 4.62 -4.64
C LEU A 66 -1.66 5.80 -5.25
N THR A 67 -1.34 6.11 -6.49
CA THR A 67 -2.07 7.08 -7.28
C THR A 67 -3.29 6.40 -7.92
N THR A 68 -4.47 6.92 -7.64
CA THR A 68 -5.72 6.39 -8.19
C THR A 68 -5.91 6.85 -9.62
N CYS A 69 -6.30 5.97 -10.51
CA CYS A 69 -6.82 6.32 -11.83
C CYS A 69 -8.15 5.60 -12.08
N GLY A 70 -9.01 6.18 -12.90
CA GLY A 70 -10.18 5.50 -13.42
C GLY A 70 -9.78 4.35 -14.36
N ASN A 71 -10.77 3.53 -14.75
CA ASN A 71 -10.53 2.45 -15.69
C ASN A 71 -10.15 2.98 -17.08
N PRO A 72 -8.89 2.83 -17.53
CA PRO A 72 -8.44 3.41 -18.79
C PRO A 72 -9.02 2.68 -20.00
N TYR A 73 -9.39 1.39 -19.87
CA TYR A 73 -10.01 0.65 -20.96
C TYR A 73 -11.45 1.12 -21.19
N ALA A 74 -12.22 1.32 -20.12
CA ALA A 74 -13.56 1.91 -20.22
C ALA A 74 -13.51 3.33 -20.82
N LEU A 75 -12.51 4.13 -20.45
CA LEU A 75 -12.29 5.45 -21.02
C LEU A 75 -11.98 5.36 -22.54
N LEU A 76 -11.17 4.40 -22.95
CA LEU A 76 -10.86 4.15 -24.36
C LEU A 76 -12.13 3.77 -25.13
N LEU A 77 -12.94 2.84 -24.65
CA LEU A 77 -14.22 2.46 -25.28
C LEU A 77 -15.11 3.69 -25.45
N TYR A 78 -15.27 4.48 -24.40
CA TYR A 78 -16.05 5.71 -24.47
C TYR A 78 -15.52 6.70 -25.53
N SER A 79 -14.20 6.86 -25.62
CA SER A 79 -13.56 7.79 -26.56
C SER A 79 -13.75 7.42 -28.03
N VAL A 80 -13.92 6.14 -28.33
CA VAL A 80 -14.18 5.64 -29.70
C VAL A 80 -15.67 5.44 -29.99
N GLY A 81 -16.54 5.81 -29.05
CA GLY A 81 -18.00 5.71 -29.20
C GLY A 81 -18.56 4.30 -28.94
N GLU A 82 -17.78 3.42 -28.35
CA GLU A 82 -18.19 2.09 -27.95
C GLU A 82 -18.88 2.10 -26.58
N ASP A 83 -19.65 1.08 -26.29
CA ASP A 83 -20.37 0.91 -25.03
C ASP A 83 -19.39 0.51 -23.90
N PHE A 84 -18.99 1.46 -23.08
CA PHE A 84 -18.07 1.23 -21.96
C PHE A 84 -18.63 0.30 -20.87
N THR A 85 -19.96 0.08 -20.83
CA THR A 85 -20.57 -0.89 -19.89
C THR A 85 -20.23 -2.33 -20.21
N LYS A 86 -19.74 -2.59 -21.43
CA LYS A 86 -19.27 -3.90 -21.89
C LYS A 86 -17.78 -4.13 -21.65
N ASP A 87 -17.14 -3.28 -20.86
CA ASP A 87 -15.75 -3.43 -20.47
C ASP A 87 -15.49 -4.81 -19.83
N PRO A 88 -14.56 -5.62 -20.41
CA PRO A 88 -14.24 -6.94 -19.89
C PRO A 88 -13.23 -6.91 -18.74
N THR A 89 -12.63 -5.75 -18.41
CA THR A 89 -11.49 -5.63 -17.50
C THR A 89 -11.89 -5.58 -16.02
N LEU A 90 -12.39 -4.46 -15.57
CA LEU A 90 -12.79 -4.27 -14.19
C LEU A 90 -14.30 -4.24 -14.07
N LYS A 91 -14.84 -5.10 -13.22
CA LYS A 91 -16.28 -5.16 -12.95
C LYS A 91 -16.58 -4.69 -11.54
N SER A 92 -17.78 -4.19 -11.33
CA SER A 92 -18.30 -3.93 -10.00
C SER A 92 -19.38 -4.97 -9.72
N GLU A 93 -19.12 -5.91 -8.81
CA GLU A 93 -20.06 -6.95 -8.44
C GLU A 93 -20.31 -6.95 -6.93
N ASN A 94 -21.57 -6.99 -6.52
CA ASN A 94 -22.01 -7.24 -5.14
C ASN A 94 -21.36 -6.32 -4.07
N SER A 95 -21.26 -5.03 -4.32
CA SER A 95 -20.67 -4.05 -3.40
C SER A 95 -19.13 -4.17 -3.20
N VAL A 96 -18.47 -5.07 -3.90
CA VAL A 96 -17.01 -5.17 -3.93
C VAL A 96 -16.50 -4.50 -5.19
N ILE A 97 -15.62 -3.54 -5.02
CA ILE A 97 -15.02 -2.79 -6.12
C ILE A 97 -13.79 -3.54 -6.59
N GLN A 98 -13.80 -3.96 -7.83
CA GLN A 98 -12.60 -4.50 -8.45
C GLN A 98 -11.59 -3.39 -8.72
N CYS A 99 -10.33 -3.70 -8.49
CA CYS A 99 -9.20 -2.83 -8.82
C CYS A 99 -8.09 -3.63 -9.51
N TYR A 100 -7.16 -2.93 -10.10
CA TYR A 100 -5.94 -3.52 -10.65
C TYR A 100 -4.72 -2.72 -10.22
N THR A 101 -3.78 -3.39 -9.60
CA THR A 101 -2.44 -2.87 -9.31
C THR A 101 -1.44 -4.01 -9.22
N THR A 102 -0.26 -3.82 -9.76
CA THR A 102 0.84 -4.81 -9.68
C THR A 102 1.56 -4.79 -8.33
N ARG A 103 1.13 -3.92 -7.39
CA ARG A 103 1.72 -3.80 -6.06
C ARG A 103 1.32 -4.93 -5.12
N PHE A 104 0.13 -5.48 -5.29
CA PHE A 104 -0.45 -6.56 -4.51
C PHE A 104 -0.73 -7.76 -5.39
N GLN A 105 -1.00 -8.91 -4.79
CA GLN A 105 -1.22 -10.15 -5.54
C GLN A 105 -2.62 -10.20 -6.17
N HIS A 106 -2.79 -11.07 -7.16
CA HIS A 106 -4.10 -11.40 -7.69
C HIS A 106 -4.98 -12.00 -6.60
N ASP A 107 -6.26 -11.69 -6.64
CA ASP A 107 -7.29 -12.17 -5.71
C ASP A 107 -7.11 -11.66 -4.26
N GLU A 108 -6.24 -10.66 -4.05
CA GLU A 108 -6.02 -10.07 -2.74
C GLU A 108 -7.09 -9.03 -2.42
N HIS A 109 -7.65 -9.12 -1.21
CA HIS A 109 -8.56 -8.13 -0.69
C HIS A 109 -7.79 -6.98 -0.06
N LEU A 110 -8.11 -5.76 -0.49
CA LEU A 110 -7.43 -4.54 -0.09
C LEU A 110 -8.39 -3.59 0.61
N CYS A 111 -7.84 -2.84 1.55
CA CYS A 111 -8.54 -1.73 2.17
C CYS A 111 -7.83 -0.42 1.80
N ALA A 112 -8.56 0.55 1.32
CA ALA A 112 -8.04 1.84 0.92
C ALA A 112 -8.58 2.96 1.79
N PHE A 113 -7.70 3.92 2.09
CA PHE A 113 -8.01 5.08 2.91
C PHE A 113 -7.65 6.36 2.16
N ARG A 114 -8.58 7.29 2.17
CA ARG A 114 -8.42 8.63 1.63
C ARG A 114 -8.40 9.65 2.77
N ASN A 115 -7.53 10.63 2.70
CA ASN A 115 -7.54 11.74 3.65
C ASN A 115 -8.65 12.76 3.32
N PRO A 116 -9.34 13.29 4.34
CA PRO A 116 -9.31 12.95 5.76
C PRO A 116 -10.14 11.68 6.07
N HIS A 117 -9.68 10.86 7.04
CA HIS A 117 -10.36 9.61 7.45
C HIS A 117 -11.54 9.84 8.41
N ASN A 118 -12.29 10.89 8.23
CA ASN A 118 -13.37 11.31 9.12
C ASN A 118 -14.77 10.91 8.65
N SER A 119 -14.86 10.18 7.54
CA SER A 119 -16.11 9.73 6.96
C SER A 119 -16.00 8.29 6.45
N PRO A 120 -17.03 7.46 6.60
CA PRO A 120 -17.07 6.13 6.00
C PRO A 120 -16.79 6.12 4.49
N ASN A 121 -17.18 7.20 3.79
CA ASN A 121 -16.97 7.34 2.35
C ASN A 121 -15.48 7.53 1.97
N ASN A 122 -14.61 7.71 2.94
CA ASN A 122 -13.16 7.79 2.74
C ASN A 122 -12.44 6.45 3.03
N ILE A 123 -13.22 5.39 3.21
CA ILE A 123 -12.74 4.03 3.40
C ILE A 123 -13.41 3.15 2.34
N CYS A 124 -12.63 2.38 1.63
CA CYS A 124 -13.12 1.51 0.56
C CYS A 124 -12.47 0.14 0.63
N TYR A 125 -13.23 -0.89 0.27
CA TYR A 125 -12.74 -2.24 0.11
C TYR A 125 -12.61 -2.56 -1.37
N PHE A 126 -11.41 -3.03 -1.76
CA PHE A 126 -11.10 -3.41 -3.12
C PHE A 126 -10.77 -4.89 -3.20
N HIS A 127 -11.05 -5.47 -4.36
CA HIS A 127 -10.61 -6.79 -4.76
C HIS A 127 -9.66 -6.63 -5.93
N ASN A 128 -8.39 -6.99 -5.74
CA ASN A 128 -7.36 -6.87 -6.76
C ASN A 128 -7.46 -8.02 -7.75
N VAL A 129 -7.78 -7.72 -8.99
CA VAL A 129 -8.01 -8.73 -10.03
C VAL A 129 -7.03 -8.57 -11.18
N TYR A 130 -6.59 -9.70 -11.75
CA TYR A 130 -5.77 -9.76 -12.95
C TYR A 130 -6.50 -10.53 -14.02
N SER A 131 -6.41 -10.06 -15.25
CA SER A 131 -6.87 -10.80 -16.44
C SER A 131 -5.88 -10.59 -17.57
N ASN A 132 -5.96 -11.46 -18.60
CA ASN A 132 -5.12 -11.34 -19.79
C ASN A 132 -5.35 -10.01 -20.52
N GLU A 133 -6.57 -9.48 -20.46
CA GLU A 133 -6.93 -8.19 -21.01
C GLU A 133 -6.26 -7.05 -20.24
N MET A 134 -6.22 -7.14 -18.90
CA MET A 134 -5.55 -6.14 -18.08
C MET A 134 -4.04 -6.15 -18.29
N GLU A 135 -3.42 -7.33 -18.34
CA GLU A 135 -1.99 -7.44 -18.62
C GLU A 135 -1.62 -6.85 -19.97
N LYS A 136 -2.51 -6.97 -20.95
CA LYS A 136 -2.31 -6.45 -22.30
C LYS A 136 -2.47 -4.92 -22.40
N TYR A 137 -3.42 -4.34 -21.65
CA TYR A 137 -3.82 -2.94 -21.81
C TYR A 137 -3.38 -2.04 -20.66
N PHE A 138 -3.01 -2.61 -19.49
CA PHE A 138 -2.66 -1.87 -18.29
C PHE A 138 -1.18 -2.05 -17.95
N GLU A 139 -0.30 -1.33 -18.65
CA GLU A 139 1.12 -1.25 -18.30
C GLU A 139 1.35 -0.17 -17.25
N PHE A 140 0.89 -0.41 -16.02
CA PHE A 140 1.05 0.55 -14.94
C PHE A 140 2.34 0.37 -14.17
N SER A 141 2.87 1.48 -13.67
CA SER A 141 3.87 1.43 -12.63
C SER A 141 3.27 0.86 -11.33
N LYS A 142 4.12 0.29 -10.48
CA LYS A 142 3.70 -0.24 -9.16
C LYS A 142 3.07 0.80 -8.21
N ASN A 143 3.05 2.06 -8.61
CA ASN A 143 2.54 3.17 -7.81
C ASN A 143 1.14 3.61 -8.22
N ILE A 144 0.50 2.90 -9.15
CA ILE A 144 -0.83 3.23 -9.67
C ILE A 144 -1.80 2.10 -9.31
N ILE A 145 -3.03 2.48 -9.00
CA ILE A 145 -4.17 1.59 -8.84
C ILE A 145 -5.30 2.05 -9.76
N ALA A 146 -5.71 1.18 -10.69
CA ALA A 146 -6.90 1.41 -11.49
C ALA A 146 -8.13 0.90 -10.74
N VAL A 147 -9.18 1.68 -10.72
CA VAL A 147 -10.43 1.33 -10.06
C VAL A 147 -11.60 1.53 -11.02
N ASN A 148 -12.51 0.57 -11.03
CA ASN A 148 -13.79 0.73 -11.72
C ASN A 148 -14.87 0.99 -10.69
N ASN A 149 -15.42 2.19 -10.70
CA ASN A 149 -16.38 2.55 -9.72
C ASN A 149 -17.35 3.59 -10.27
N ILE A 150 -18.42 3.09 -10.82
CA ILE A 150 -19.50 3.92 -11.35
C ILE A 150 -20.51 4.27 -10.22
N GLU A 151 -20.50 3.55 -9.08
CA GLU A 151 -21.62 3.54 -8.14
C GLU A 151 -21.27 3.95 -6.71
N THR A 152 -20.00 4.22 -6.35
CA THR A 152 -19.64 4.52 -4.98
C THR A 152 -19.17 5.96 -4.76
N ASP A 153 -19.60 6.55 -3.65
CA ASP A 153 -19.21 7.89 -3.19
C ASP A 153 -17.68 8.09 -3.06
N PHE A 154 -16.92 7.02 -2.87
CA PHE A 154 -15.46 7.06 -2.76
C PHE A 154 -14.82 7.60 -4.04
N GLN A 155 -15.29 7.12 -5.20
CA GLN A 155 -14.76 7.55 -6.49
C GLN A 155 -15.45 8.81 -6.99
N ALA A 156 -16.74 8.98 -6.74
CA ALA A 156 -17.45 10.19 -7.12
C ALA A 156 -16.81 11.44 -6.52
N ARG A 157 -16.17 11.31 -5.36
CA ARG A 157 -15.42 12.40 -4.72
C ARG A 157 -13.98 12.51 -5.21
N SER A 158 -13.31 11.40 -5.60
CA SER A 158 -11.99 11.46 -6.22
C SER A 158 -12.04 11.97 -7.65
N ASN A 159 -13.15 11.74 -8.36
CA ASN A 159 -13.39 12.22 -9.72
C ASN A 159 -14.18 13.53 -9.78
N GLY A 160 -14.75 13.98 -8.68
CA GLY A 160 -15.78 15.04 -8.68
C GLY A 160 -15.33 16.40 -8.22
N SER A 161 -14.10 16.60 -7.80
CA SER A 161 -13.54 17.94 -7.67
C SER A 161 -12.84 18.30 -8.98
N ASP A 162 -13.22 19.38 -9.57
CA ASP A 162 -12.68 19.90 -10.85
C ASP A 162 -11.16 20.10 -10.88
N HIS A 163 -10.45 19.78 -9.82
CA HIS A 163 -9.03 20.05 -9.66
C HIS A 163 -8.13 18.85 -9.43
N ASP A 164 -8.65 17.67 -9.07
CA ASP A 164 -7.84 16.52 -8.70
C ASP A 164 -8.22 15.26 -9.48
N LEU A 165 -7.85 15.21 -10.74
CA LEU A 165 -7.94 14.00 -11.58
C LEU A 165 -7.05 12.87 -11.11
N ILE A 166 -6.10 13.17 -10.23
CA ILE A 166 -5.12 12.21 -9.72
C ILE A 166 -4.97 12.38 -8.20
N GLU A 167 -5.50 11.46 -7.45
CA GLU A 167 -5.37 11.44 -5.99
C GLU A 167 -4.47 10.29 -5.52
N LYS A 168 -3.72 10.55 -4.45
CA LYS A 168 -2.99 9.50 -3.74
C LYS A 168 -3.83 8.97 -2.60
N ILE A 169 -4.05 7.67 -2.61
CA ILE A 169 -4.72 6.95 -1.55
C ILE A 169 -3.75 5.97 -0.89
N TRP A 170 -3.93 5.73 0.40
CA TRP A 170 -3.25 4.65 1.06
C TRP A 170 -4.00 3.34 0.81
N VAL A 171 -3.28 2.28 0.41
CA VAL A 171 -3.85 0.96 0.14
C VAL A 171 -3.04 -0.08 0.91
N GLY A 172 -3.71 -1.00 1.56
CA GLY A 172 -3.09 -2.10 2.29
C GLY A 172 -3.90 -3.37 2.22
N SER A 173 -3.23 -4.50 2.45
CA SER A 173 -3.89 -5.80 2.52
C SER A 173 -4.87 -5.85 3.70
N GLU A 174 -6.08 -6.32 3.44
CA GLU A 174 -7.12 -6.50 4.45
C GLU A 174 -6.68 -7.48 5.53
N GLU A 175 -5.99 -8.54 5.15
CA GLU A 175 -5.48 -9.54 6.09
C GLU A 175 -4.52 -8.94 7.13
N THR A 176 -3.76 -7.93 6.74
CA THR A 176 -2.79 -7.28 7.64
C THR A 176 -3.46 -6.34 8.62
N LEU A 177 -4.58 -5.71 8.22
CA LEU A 177 -5.27 -4.70 9.00
C LEU A 177 -6.24 -5.30 10.02
N PHE A 178 -6.88 -6.43 9.69
CA PHE A 178 -8.00 -6.99 10.45
C PHE A 178 -7.71 -8.38 11.04
N LYS A 179 -6.49 -8.92 10.93
CA LYS A 179 -6.13 -10.13 11.70
C LYS A 179 -6.21 -9.82 13.19
N LYS A 180 -7.22 -10.43 13.80
CA LYS A 180 -7.40 -10.48 15.26
C LYS A 180 -6.32 -11.33 15.91
#